data_432ebfcb92288e20276a987353c008d5
#
_entry.id   432ebfcb92288e20276a987353c008d5
#
_cell.length_a   1.000
_cell.length_b   1.000
_cell.length_c   1.000
_cell.angle_alpha   90.00
_cell.angle_beta   90.00
_cell.angle_gamma   90.00
#
_symmetry.space_group_name_H-M   'P 1'
#
loop_
_entity.id
_entity.type
_entity.pdbx_description
1 polymer ?
#
loop_
_entity_poly.entity_id
_entity_poly.type
_entity_poly.pdbx_seq_one_letter_code
_entity_poly.pdbx_strand_id
1 'polypeptide(L)'
;MKTYIIYGKANSEYASGMLNKPQDRLPIIKNLTDQFGMKIREFLFTHTESFTFFSVLDANSDEDMESLMNITRASGTWTNMYWSRAFDSLEHMKIYEKAKTGMASYVTT
;
A
#
# COMPACT_ATOMS: atom_id res chain seq x y z
N MET A 1 -2.19 5.81 14.45
CA MET A 1 -2.11 5.07 13.18
C MET A 1 -0.73 5.18 12.58
N LYS A 2 -0.38 4.23 11.76
CA LYS A 2 0.87 4.19 11.02
C LYS A 2 0.59 4.49 9.55
N THR A 3 1.58 5.03 8.84
CA THR A 3 1.46 5.30 7.41
C THR A 3 1.98 4.14 6.60
N TYR A 4 1.25 3.81 5.54
CA TYR A 4 1.57 2.72 4.61
C TYR A 4 1.45 3.20 3.17
N ILE A 5 2.20 2.56 2.29
CA ILE A 5 2.02 2.70 0.86
C ILE A 5 1.54 1.38 0.28
N ILE A 6 0.68 1.50 -0.73
CA ILE A 6 0.24 0.37 -1.54
C ILE A 6 0.61 0.67 -2.98
N TYR A 7 1.10 -0.31 -3.69
CA TYR A 7 1.34 -0.20 -5.12
C TYR A 7 1.09 -1.55 -5.78
N GLY A 8 0.62 -1.51 -7.00
CA GLY A 8 0.30 -2.72 -7.73
C GLY A 8 0.18 -2.48 -9.22
N LYS A 9 0.16 -3.58 -9.95
CA LYS A 9 0.02 -3.56 -11.40
C LYS A 9 -1.27 -4.28 -11.80
N ALA A 10 -2.16 -3.52 -12.43
CA ALA A 10 -3.40 -4.05 -12.96
C ALA A 10 -3.13 -4.98 -14.15
N ASN A 11 -4.01 -5.94 -14.35
CA ASN A 11 -3.95 -6.85 -15.48
C ASN A 11 -5.00 -6.50 -16.55
N SER A 12 -5.08 -7.33 -17.58
CA SER A 12 -6.02 -7.13 -18.69
C SER A 12 -7.49 -7.21 -18.25
N GLU A 13 -7.80 -8.00 -17.23
CA GLU A 13 -9.17 -8.11 -16.72
C GLU A 13 -9.63 -6.79 -16.10
N TYR A 14 -8.74 -6.12 -15.37
CA TYR A 14 -9.02 -4.79 -14.83
C TYR A 14 -9.32 -3.79 -15.96
N ALA A 15 -8.46 -3.76 -16.97
CA ALA A 15 -8.61 -2.85 -18.10
C ALA A 15 -9.91 -3.13 -18.86
N SER A 16 -10.23 -4.39 -19.12
CA SER A 16 -11.47 -4.80 -19.79
C SER A 16 -12.70 -4.37 -19.00
N GLY A 17 -12.68 -4.57 -17.68
CA GLY A 17 -13.78 -4.16 -16.81
C GLY A 17 -14.00 -2.66 -16.82
N MET A 18 -12.92 -1.88 -16.77
CA MET A 18 -13.00 -0.42 -16.83
C MET A 18 -13.46 0.11 -18.18
N LEU A 19 -13.04 -0.55 -19.28
CA LEU A 19 -13.51 -0.18 -20.62
C LEU A 19 -14.98 -0.49 -20.79
N ASN A 20 -15.42 -1.63 -20.26
CA ASN A 20 -16.82 -2.05 -20.35
C ASN A 20 -17.74 -1.14 -19.50
N LYS A 21 -17.27 -0.77 -18.31
CA LYS A 21 -18.03 0.08 -17.40
C LYS A 21 -17.09 1.04 -16.67
N PRO A 22 -16.75 2.18 -17.29
CA PRO A 22 -15.89 3.16 -16.63
C PRO A 22 -16.53 3.67 -15.34
N GLN A 23 -15.74 3.73 -14.27
CA GLN A 23 -16.24 4.16 -12.97
C GLN A 23 -15.12 4.72 -12.11
N ASP A 24 -15.50 5.60 -11.18
CA ASP A 24 -14.61 6.06 -10.12
C ASP A 24 -14.50 4.95 -9.06
N ARG A 25 -13.29 4.41 -8.89
CA ARG A 25 -13.04 3.32 -7.95
C ARG A 25 -12.88 3.79 -6.50
N LEU A 26 -12.62 5.08 -6.27
CA LEU A 26 -12.34 5.58 -4.93
C LEU A 26 -13.49 5.34 -3.94
N PRO A 27 -14.77 5.63 -4.25
CA PRO A 27 -15.85 5.39 -3.30
C PRO A 27 -15.97 3.93 -2.88
N ILE A 28 -15.74 3.00 -3.80
CA ILE A 28 -15.80 1.55 -3.53
C ILE A 28 -14.67 1.14 -2.59
N ILE A 29 -13.45 1.60 -2.88
CA ILE A 29 -12.29 1.30 -2.04
C ILE A 29 -12.41 1.97 -0.68
N LYS A 30 -12.96 3.19 -0.63
CA LYS A 30 -13.20 3.89 0.64
C LYS A 30 -14.16 3.11 1.54
N ASN A 31 -15.23 2.54 0.99
CA ASN A 31 -16.14 1.70 1.75
C ASN A 31 -15.42 0.49 2.34
N LEU A 32 -14.53 -0.12 1.60
CA LEU A 32 -13.75 -1.26 2.06
C LEU A 32 -12.74 -0.84 3.15
N THR A 33 -11.98 0.22 2.93
CA THR A 33 -10.99 0.69 3.91
C THR A 33 -11.63 1.20 5.18
N ASP A 34 -12.83 1.77 5.11
CA ASP A 34 -13.59 2.21 6.28
C ASP A 34 -13.91 1.03 7.20
N GLN A 35 -14.10 -0.18 6.67
CA GLN A 35 -14.34 -1.39 7.48
C GLN A 35 -13.15 -1.71 8.39
N PHE A 36 -11.95 -1.32 8.00
CA PHE A 36 -10.72 -1.52 8.76
C PHE A 36 -10.29 -0.28 9.55
N GLY A 37 -11.09 0.78 9.55
CA GLY A 37 -10.74 2.04 10.20
C GLY A 37 -9.54 2.75 9.56
N MET A 38 -9.28 2.49 8.30
CA MET A 38 -8.16 3.11 7.57
C MET A 38 -8.56 4.47 7.00
N LYS A 39 -7.56 5.34 6.81
CA LYS A 39 -7.74 6.65 6.20
C LYS A 39 -6.88 6.74 4.94
N ILE A 40 -7.54 6.89 3.78
CA ILE A 40 -6.85 7.08 2.51
C ILE A 40 -6.40 8.53 2.40
N ARG A 41 -5.12 8.76 2.14
CA ARG A 41 -4.55 10.08 1.90
C ARG A 41 -4.38 10.36 0.42
N GLU A 42 -3.85 9.38 -0.33
CA GLU A 42 -3.65 9.46 -1.78
C GLU A 42 -4.15 8.19 -2.44
N PHE A 43 -4.78 8.34 -3.58
CA PHE A 43 -5.33 7.26 -4.37
C PHE A 43 -5.13 7.62 -5.84
N LEU A 44 -4.10 7.06 -6.46
CA LEU A 44 -3.65 7.50 -7.78
C LEU A 44 -3.47 6.31 -8.73
N PHE A 45 -3.80 6.53 -9.98
CA PHE A 45 -3.46 5.61 -11.05
C PHE A 45 -2.36 6.22 -11.89
N THR A 46 -1.46 5.37 -12.38
CA THR A 46 -0.30 5.77 -13.15
C THR A 46 -0.01 4.70 -14.21
N HIS A 47 1.06 4.85 -14.96
CA HIS A 47 1.43 3.86 -15.97
C HIS A 47 2.94 3.67 -16.03
N THR A 48 3.56 3.50 -14.86
CA THR A 48 4.97 3.10 -14.82
C THR A 48 5.08 1.64 -15.28
N GLU A 49 6.27 1.24 -15.63
CA GLU A 49 6.53 -0.15 -16.02
C GLU A 49 6.23 -1.13 -14.88
N SER A 50 6.52 -0.74 -13.65
CA SER A 50 6.44 -1.61 -12.47
C SER A 50 5.08 -1.60 -11.79
N PHE A 51 4.35 -0.48 -11.85
CA PHE A 51 3.05 -0.38 -11.20
C PHE A 51 2.14 0.61 -11.94
N THR A 52 0.83 0.38 -11.82
CA THR A 52 -0.22 1.21 -12.43
C THR A 52 -1.13 1.84 -11.38
N PHE A 53 -0.90 1.53 -10.10
CA PHE A 53 -1.67 2.05 -8.98
C PHE A 53 -0.75 2.34 -7.81
N PHE A 54 -1.03 3.44 -7.12
CA PHE A 54 -0.29 3.88 -5.94
C PHE A 54 -1.23 4.53 -4.94
N SER A 55 -1.10 4.17 -3.68
CA SER A 55 -1.91 4.79 -2.61
C SER A 55 -1.07 5.01 -1.36
N VAL A 56 -1.40 6.07 -0.65
CA VAL A 56 -0.87 6.33 0.70
C VAL A 56 -2.05 6.33 1.65
N LEU A 57 -1.93 5.59 2.75
CA LEU A 57 -3.01 5.51 3.73
C LEU A 57 -2.48 5.32 5.14
N ASP A 58 -3.32 5.64 6.10
CA ASP A 58 -3.06 5.37 7.52
C ASP A 58 -3.86 4.14 7.94
N ALA A 59 -3.21 3.24 8.67
CA ALA A 59 -3.83 2.03 9.20
C ALA A 59 -3.30 1.73 10.60
N ASN A 60 -4.01 0.91 11.34
CA ASN A 60 -3.65 0.59 12.72
C ASN A 60 -2.58 -0.49 12.83
N SER A 61 -2.52 -1.42 11.89
CA SER A 61 -1.61 -2.56 11.99
C SER A 61 -1.24 -3.14 10.62
N ASP A 62 -0.14 -3.87 10.61
CA ASP A 62 0.28 -4.64 9.44
C ASP A 62 -0.74 -5.73 9.09
N GLU A 63 -1.39 -6.31 10.10
CA GLU A 63 -2.42 -7.33 9.89
C GLU A 63 -3.62 -6.77 9.12
N ASP A 64 -4.04 -5.56 9.43
CA ASP A 64 -5.12 -4.89 8.68
C ASP A 64 -4.70 -4.67 7.23
N MET A 65 -3.45 -4.26 7.01
CA MET A 65 -2.91 -4.09 5.66
C MET A 65 -2.93 -5.40 4.87
N GLU A 66 -2.46 -6.48 5.47
CA GLU A 66 -2.43 -7.77 4.78
C GLU A 66 -3.85 -8.30 4.52
N SER A 67 -4.78 -8.06 5.44
CA SER A 67 -6.18 -8.41 5.25
C SER A 67 -6.78 -7.68 4.04
N LEU A 68 -6.51 -6.38 3.93
CA LEU A 68 -6.95 -5.58 2.77
C LEU A 68 -6.33 -6.12 1.48
N MET A 69 -5.03 -6.44 1.50
CA MET A 69 -4.34 -6.94 0.31
C MET A 69 -4.89 -8.30 -0.15
N ASN A 70 -5.24 -9.17 0.79
CA ASN A 70 -5.81 -10.47 0.45
C ASN A 70 -7.15 -10.33 -0.27
N ILE A 71 -7.97 -9.36 0.12
CA ILE A 71 -9.23 -9.07 -0.57
C ILE A 71 -8.96 -8.59 -2.00
N THR A 72 -8.03 -7.67 -2.17
CA THR A 72 -7.72 -7.13 -3.50
C THR A 72 -7.05 -8.16 -4.40
N ARG A 73 -6.18 -8.99 -3.87
CA ARG A 73 -5.54 -10.09 -4.63
C ARG A 73 -6.57 -11.12 -5.10
N ALA A 74 -7.55 -11.41 -4.26
CA ALA A 74 -8.60 -12.37 -4.58
C ALA A 74 -9.51 -11.90 -5.73
N SER A 75 -9.51 -10.61 -6.05
CA SER A 75 -10.33 -10.08 -7.14
C SER A 75 -9.91 -10.57 -8.53
N GLY A 76 -8.66 -11.01 -8.69
CA GLY A 76 -8.12 -11.48 -9.95
C GLY A 76 -7.79 -10.39 -10.97
N THR A 77 -7.91 -9.12 -10.60
CA THR A 77 -7.71 -7.98 -11.51
C THR A 77 -6.31 -7.35 -11.40
N TRP A 78 -5.46 -7.89 -10.56
CA TRP A 78 -4.10 -7.38 -10.33
C TRP A 78 -3.06 -8.46 -10.62
N THR A 79 -2.03 -8.11 -11.38
CA THR A 79 -0.87 -8.97 -11.60
C THR A 79 -0.07 -9.11 -10.30
N ASN A 80 0.08 -7.99 -9.60
CA ASN A 80 0.70 -7.95 -8.28
C ASN A 80 0.10 -6.82 -7.46
N MET A 81 0.22 -6.94 -6.15
CA MET A 81 -0.23 -5.93 -5.20
C MET A 81 0.63 -6.04 -3.94
N TYR A 82 1.28 -4.95 -3.60
CA TYR A 82 2.24 -4.89 -2.49
C TYR A 82 1.88 -3.75 -1.54
N TRP A 83 2.30 -3.90 -0.30
CA TRP A 83 2.24 -2.82 0.66
C TRP A 83 3.58 -2.72 1.42
N SER A 84 3.85 -1.55 1.96
CA SER A 84 5.03 -1.32 2.79
C SER A 84 4.74 -0.27 3.85
N ARG A 85 5.38 -0.39 5.01
CA ARG A 85 5.41 0.69 5.98
C ARG A 85 6.13 1.88 5.38
N ALA A 86 5.60 3.06 5.59
CA ALA A 86 6.24 4.32 5.22
C ALA A 86 6.54 5.12 6.48
N PHE A 87 7.63 5.87 6.46
CA PHE A 87 8.10 6.65 7.59
C PHE A 87 8.27 8.10 7.16
N ASP A 88 7.79 9.03 7.97
CA ASP A 88 8.10 10.44 7.73
C ASP A 88 9.57 10.72 8.10
N SER A 89 10.04 11.93 7.82
CA SER A 89 11.44 12.29 8.04
C SER A 89 11.88 12.18 9.51
N LEU A 90 10.99 12.52 10.43
CA LEU A 90 11.26 12.43 11.86
C LEU A 90 11.34 10.97 12.33
N GLU A 91 10.39 10.14 11.93
CA GLU A 91 10.41 8.71 12.20
C GLU A 91 11.67 8.05 11.63
N HIS A 92 12.02 8.41 10.40
CA HIS A 92 13.23 7.94 9.73
C HIS A 92 14.49 8.25 10.54
N MET A 93 14.62 9.47 11.02
CA MET A 93 15.72 9.86 11.89
C MET A 93 15.78 9.02 13.17
N LYS A 94 14.65 8.82 13.82
CA LYS A 94 14.56 8.04 15.07
C LYS A 94 14.94 6.58 14.87
N ILE A 95 14.61 6.00 13.70
CA ILE A 95 15.01 4.64 13.35
C ILE A 95 16.54 4.56 13.25
N TYR A 96 17.18 5.55 12.65
CA TYR A 96 18.65 5.60 12.57
C TYR A 96 19.29 5.80 13.94
N GLU A 97 18.69 6.62 14.80
CA GLU A 97 19.18 6.78 16.19
C GLU A 97 19.15 5.44 16.93
N LYS A 98 18.06 4.69 16.77
CA LYS A 98 17.93 3.36 17.36
C LYS A 98 18.96 2.38 16.77
N ALA A 99 19.14 2.40 15.45
CA ALA A 99 20.12 1.55 14.78
C ALA A 99 21.54 1.85 15.26
N LYS A 100 21.87 3.11 15.49
CA LYS A 100 23.18 3.54 15.99
C LYS A 100 23.55 2.86 17.30
N THR A 101 22.59 2.61 18.18
CA THR A 101 22.85 1.96 19.47
C THR A 101 23.33 0.51 19.31
N GLY A 102 23.02 -0.12 18.18
CA GLY A 102 23.41 -1.49 17.89
C GLY A 102 24.68 -1.66 17.05
N MET A 103 25.25 -0.56 16.57
CA MET A 103 26.40 -0.62 15.65
C MET A 103 27.59 -1.40 16.18
N ALA A 104 27.92 -1.21 17.46
CA ALA A 104 29.08 -1.87 18.07
C ALA A 104 28.92 -3.38 18.19
N SER A 105 27.69 -3.90 18.07
CA SER A 105 27.41 -5.32 18.19
C SER A 105 27.43 -6.06 16.85
N TYR A 106 27.58 -5.34 15.73
CA TYR A 106 27.60 -5.95 14.41
C TYR A 106 29.04 -6.34 14.01
N VAL A 107 29.22 -7.62 13.73
CA VAL A 107 30.49 -8.17 13.26
C VAL A 107 30.31 -8.67 11.83
N THR A 108 31.09 -8.14 10.90
CA THR A 108 30.93 -8.40 9.47
C THR A 108 31.68 -9.62 8.96
N THR A 109 32.59 -10.19 9.76
CA THR A 109 33.38 -11.37 9.37
C THR A 109 33.52 -12.35 10.49
#